data_10b8d4cb2735d8bd2fcaecda3551db6e
#
_entry.id   10b8d4cb2735d8bd2fcaecda3551db6e
#
_cell.length_a   1.000
_cell.length_b   1.000
_cell.length_c   1.000
_cell.angle_alpha   90.00
_cell.angle_beta   90.00
_cell.angle_gamma   90.00
#
_symmetry.space_group_name_H-M   'P 1'
#
loop_
_entity.id
_entity.type
_entity.pdbx_description
1 polymer ?
#
loop_
_entity_poly.entity_id
_entity_poly.type
_entity_poly.pdbx_seq_one_letter_code
_entity_poly.pdbx_strand_id
1 'polypeptide(L)'
;MGKIGTIIRARNVKKQLERESEINEKLSEATENRDLMSIRRCIHEAGTLAVPLASAELALAVKTERDLLEEITLLKQGQEAVKKEDMDGVTTWLKKVKHRKRTKMESIKFKLRRLDKTEKFITDSRQDDPKYDEWMEDLSNRRDRLEQEKDGIIAAGEKNEEVAEMREKMEGDKDVLDRL
;
A
#
# COMPACT_ATOMS: atom_id res chain seq x y z
N MET A 1 -12.16 -0.94 51.15
CA MET A 1 -10.98 -1.20 50.27
C MET A 1 -11.28 -1.15 48.76
N GLY A 2 -12.49 -0.93 48.24
CA GLY A 2 -12.84 -0.99 46.82
C GLY A 2 -12.36 0.17 45.92
N LYS A 3 -12.34 1.41 46.41
CA LYS A 3 -12.10 2.60 45.56
C LYS A 3 -10.68 2.75 44.99
N ILE A 4 -9.67 2.39 45.77
CA ILE A 4 -8.25 2.51 45.32
C ILE A 4 -7.95 1.54 44.19
N GLY A 5 -8.42 0.30 44.27
CA GLY A 5 -8.26 -0.68 43.20
C GLY A 5 -8.92 -0.27 41.89
N THR A 6 -10.08 0.38 41.96
CA THR A 6 -10.79 0.89 40.78
C THR A 6 -10.03 2.04 40.10
N ILE A 7 -9.44 2.96 40.89
CA ILE A 7 -8.65 4.08 40.38
C ILE A 7 -7.37 3.58 39.69
N ILE A 8 -6.71 2.59 40.29
CA ILE A 8 -5.48 1.99 39.67
C ILE A 8 -5.84 1.32 38.35
N ARG A 9 -6.92 0.53 38.29
CA ARG A 9 -7.37 -0.11 37.03
C ARG A 9 -7.73 0.94 35.98
N ALA A 10 -8.47 2.00 36.36
CA ALA A 10 -8.81 3.07 35.41
C ALA A 10 -7.56 3.77 34.84
N ARG A 11 -6.53 4.03 35.67
CA ARG A 11 -5.26 4.60 35.19
C ARG A 11 -4.52 3.68 34.24
N ASN A 12 -4.50 2.38 34.50
CA ASN A 12 -3.84 1.42 33.63
C ASN A 12 -4.56 1.30 32.30
N VAL A 13 -5.88 1.26 32.29
CA VAL A 13 -6.70 1.27 31.06
C VAL A 13 -6.44 2.55 30.26
N LYS A 14 -6.43 3.72 30.92
CA LYS A 14 -6.14 4.99 30.26
C LYS A 14 -4.77 4.97 29.58
N LYS A 15 -3.71 4.56 30.30
CA LYS A 15 -2.35 4.44 29.73
C LYS A 15 -2.28 3.47 28.55
N GLN A 16 -3.03 2.39 28.60
CA GLN A 16 -3.09 1.43 27.50
C GLN A 16 -3.75 2.05 26.27
N LEU A 17 -4.90 2.71 26.42
CA LEU A 17 -5.60 3.39 25.34
C LEU A 17 -4.75 4.50 24.70
N GLU A 18 -4.04 5.30 25.51
CA GLU A 18 -3.10 6.30 25.01
C GLU A 18 -2.01 5.66 24.16
N ARG A 19 -1.45 4.55 24.63
CA ARG A 19 -0.41 3.81 23.88
C ARG A 19 -0.93 3.16 22.59
N GLU A 20 -2.16 2.64 22.62
CA GLU A 20 -2.83 2.11 21.42
C GLU A 20 -3.05 3.20 20.37
N SER A 21 -3.49 4.40 20.81
CA SER A 21 -3.65 5.57 19.93
C SER A 21 -2.33 5.98 19.28
N GLU A 22 -1.27 6.11 20.08
CA GLU A 22 0.07 6.44 19.55
C GLU A 22 0.59 5.42 18.53
N ILE A 23 0.36 4.13 18.77
CA ILE A 23 0.77 3.07 17.84
C ILE A 23 -0.05 3.16 16.54
N ASN A 24 -1.36 3.40 16.63
CA ASN A 24 -2.22 3.55 15.45
C ASN A 24 -1.81 4.75 14.59
N GLU A 25 -1.50 5.89 15.20
CA GLU A 25 -0.99 7.07 14.49
C GLU A 25 0.33 6.76 13.75
N LYS A 26 1.28 6.13 14.43
CA LYS A 26 2.56 5.71 13.82
C LYS A 26 2.37 4.67 12.71
N LEU A 27 1.43 3.72 12.87
CA LEU A 27 1.10 2.74 11.84
C LEU A 27 0.51 3.42 10.60
N SER A 28 -0.38 4.38 10.79
CA SER A 28 -0.98 5.15 9.69
C SER A 28 0.10 5.91 8.92
N GLU A 29 0.93 6.69 9.61
CA GLU A 29 2.03 7.44 9.02
C GLU A 29 3.04 6.54 8.27
N ALA A 30 3.50 5.48 8.91
CA ALA A 30 4.44 4.53 8.29
C ALA A 30 3.84 3.83 7.06
N THR A 31 2.55 3.53 7.10
CA THR A 31 1.82 2.89 6.00
C THR A 31 1.62 3.85 4.83
N GLU A 32 1.30 5.11 5.09
CA GLU A 32 1.19 6.17 4.07
C GLU A 32 2.54 6.42 3.37
N ASN A 33 3.61 6.50 4.15
CA ASN A 33 4.97 6.68 3.65
C ASN A 33 5.57 5.40 3.04
N ARG A 34 4.89 4.26 3.13
CA ARG A 34 5.37 2.94 2.69
C ARG A 34 6.74 2.58 3.26
N ASP A 35 7.03 3.02 4.49
CA ASP A 35 8.28 2.73 5.19
C ASP A 35 8.24 1.36 5.86
N LEU A 36 8.82 0.36 5.18
CA LEU A 36 8.85 -1.03 5.64
C LEU A 36 9.46 -1.19 7.04
N MET A 37 10.51 -0.43 7.36
CA MET A 37 11.20 -0.55 8.64
C MET A 37 10.33 -0.01 9.79
N SER A 38 9.70 1.14 9.58
CA SER A 38 8.78 1.72 10.55
C SER A 38 7.51 0.89 10.71
N ILE A 39 6.95 0.37 9.60
CA ILE A 39 5.80 -0.55 9.65
C ILE A 39 6.13 -1.77 10.52
N ARG A 40 7.25 -2.44 10.30
CA ARG A 40 7.66 -3.62 11.06
C ARG A 40 7.85 -3.33 12.54
N ARG A 41 8.48 -2.18 12.85
CA ARG A 41 8.66 -1.76 14.24
C ARG A 41 7.33 -1.53 14.93
N CYS A 42 6.40 -0.82 14.30
CA CYS A 42 5.07 -0.56 14.87
C CYS A 42 4.22 -1.85 15.01
N ILE A 43 4.28 -2.77 14.04
CA ILE A 43 3.63 -4.09 14.16
C ILE A 43 4.20 -4.87 15.36
N HIS A 44 5.53 -4.84 15.54
CA HIS A 44 6.16 -5.48 16.71
C HIS A 44 5.73 -4.82 18.02
N GLU A 45 5.72 -3.49 18.09
CA GLU A 45 5.24 -2.75 19.27
C GLU A 45 3.78 -3.08 19.59
N ALA A 46 2.90 -3.15 18.59
CA ALA A 46 1.51 -3.57 18.76
C ALA A 46 1.38 -4.99 19.36
N GLY A 47 2.26 -5.91 18.95
CA GLY A 47 2.32 -7.27 19.50
C GLY A 47 2.82 -7.38 20.94
N THR A 48 3.47 -6.32 21.48
CA THR A 48 3.94 -6.27 22.88
C THR A 48 2.93 -5.70 23.86
N LEU A 49 1.78 -5.22 23.38
CA LEU A 49 0.72 -4.70 24.24
C LEU A 49 0.11 -5.82 25.11
N ALA A 50 -0.29 -5.46 26.33
CA ALA A 50 -0.92 -6.40 27.26
C ALA A 50 -2.26 -6.97 26.73
N VAL A 51 -2.95 -6.18 25.91
CA VAL A 51 -4.13 -6.61 25.13
C VAL A 51 -3.76 -6.44 23.67
N PRO A 52 -3.95 -7.46 22.82
CA PRO A 52 -3.63 -7.39 21.40
C PRO A 52 -4.39 -6.24 20.73
N LEU A 53 -3.67 -5.41 19.98
CA LEU A 53 -4.27 -4.35 19.18
C LEU A 53 -5.01 -4.97 18.01
N ALA A 54 -6.31 -4.70 17.89
CA ALA A 54 -7.16 -5.15 16.78
C ALA A 54 -7.73 -3.92 16.07
N SER A 55 -6.88 -3.18 15.36
CA SER A 55 -7.27 -1.97 14.64
C SER A 55 -7.23 -2.17 13.12
N ALA A 56 -7.95 -1.32 12.41
CA ALA A 56 -7.92 -1.28 10.95
C ALA A 56 -6.54 -0.86 10.43
N GLU A 57 -5.86 0.03 11.16
CA GLU A 57 -4.51 0.52 10.88
C GLU A 57 -3.49 -0.63 10.95
N LEU A 58 -3.57 -1.48 11.97
CA LEU A 58 -2.70 -2.66 12.08
C LEU A 58 -2.94 -3.64 10.93
N ALA A 59 -4.20 -3.91 10.59
CA ALA A 59 -4.54 -4.80 9.48
C ALA A 59 -4.03 -4.24 8.14
N LEU A 60 -4.13 -2.93 7.93
CA LEU A 60 -3.62 -2.25 6.74
C LEU A 60 -2.09 -2.30 6.71
N ALA A 61 -1.42 -2.05 7.83
CA ALA A 61 0.04 -2.10 7.94
C ALA A 61 0.60 -3.49 7.63
N VAL A 62 0.00 -4.56 8.17
CA VAL A 62 0.39 -5.95 7.86
C VAL A 62 0.22 -6.27 6.38
N LYS A 63 -0.86 -5.79 5.76
CA LYS A 63 -1.06 -5.94 4.32
C LYS A 63 0.00 -5.18 3.52
N THR A 64 0.27 -3.93 3.88
CA THR A 64 1.28 -3.08 3.22
C THR A 64 2.69 -3.67 3.36
N GLU A 65 3.04 -4.22 4.54
CA GLU A 65 4.30 -4.94 4.73
C GLU A 65 4.44 -6.09 3.74
N ARG A 66 3.41 -6.93 3.61
CA ARG A 66 3.42 -8.06 2.65
C ARG A 66 3.61 -7.57 1.22
N ASP A 67 2.86 -6.55 0.82
CA ASP A 67 2.94 -5.97 -0.52
C ASP A 67 4.33 -5.41 -0.83
N LEU A 68 4.98 -4.74 0.13
CA LEU A 68 6.34 -4.21 -0.01
C LEU A 68 7.38 -5.35 -0.10
N LEU A 69 7.25 -6.39 0.70
CA LEU A 69 8.15 -7.56 0.64
C LEU A 69 8.06 -8.29 -0.69
N GLU A 70 6.86 -8.44 -1.24
CA GLU A 70 6.69 -9.00 -2.57
C GLU A 70 7.31 -8.12 -3.65
N GLU A 71 7.19 -6.78 -3.55
CA GLU A 71 7.84 -5.85 -4.48
C GLU A 71 9.36 -5.97 -4.45
N ILE A 72 9.94 -5.99 -3.25
CA ILE A 72 11.39 -6.16 -3.06
C ILE A 72 11.85 -7.51 -3.63
N THR A 73 11.07 -8.57 -3.42
CA THR A 73 11.40 -9.90 -3.93
C THR A 73 11.37 -9.94 -5.46
N LEU A 74 10.35 -9.31 -6.07
CA LEU A 74 10.26 -9.21 -7.53
C LEU A 74 11.42 -8.40 -8.11
N LEU A 75 11.80 -7.28 -7.50
CA LEU A 75 12.93 -6.47 -7.94
C LEU A 75 14.24 -7.27 -7.89
N LYS A 76 14.49 -8.00 -6.81
CA LYS A 76 15.68 -8.86 -6.68
C LYS A 76 15.70 -9.95 -7.76
N GLN A 77 14.57 -10.63 -8.01
CA GLN A 77 14.47 -11.64 -9.08
C GLN A 77 14.80 -11.06 -10.44
N GLY A 78 14.31 -9.86 -10.76
CA GLY A 78 14.63 -9.17 -12.01
C GLY A 78 16.11 -8.82 -12.12
N GLN A 79 16.70 -8.25 -11.05
CA GLN A 79 18.12 -7.91 -11.01
C GLN A 79 19.03 -9.14 -11.17
N GLU A 80 18.68 -10.25 -10.53
CA GLU A 80 19.42 -11.50 -10.63
C GLU A 80 19.34 -12.11 -12.05
N ALA A 81 18.16 -12.09 -12.66
CA ALA A 81 17.98 -12.58 -14.02
C ALA A 81 18.79 -11.76 -15.02
N VAL A 82 18.76 -10.42 -14.92
CA VAL A 82 19.56 -9.52 -15.75
C VAL A 82 21.07 -9.77 -15.55
N LYS A 83 21.51 -9.89 -14.27
CA LYS A 83 22.93 -10.13 -13.95
C LYS A 83 23.45 -11.45 -14.48
N LYS A 84 22.60 -12.47 -14.62
CA LYS A 84 22.93 -13.79 -15.14
C LYS A 84 22.72 -13.91 -16.65
N GLU A 85 22.30 -12.83 -17.30
CA GLU A 85 21.92 -12.83 -18.74
C GLU A 85 20.83 -13.89 -19.06
N ASP A 86 20.01 -14.23 -18.06
CA ASP A 86 18.93 -15.21 -18.18
C ASP A 86 17.70 -14.57 -18.84
N MET A 87 17.58 -14.71 -20.15
CA MET A 87 16.49 -14.14 -20.95
C MET A 87 15.12 -14.71 -20.59
N ASP A 88 15.03 -15.99 -20.28
CA ASP A 88 13.78 -16.64 -19.87
C ASP A 88 13.35 -16.16 -18.48
N GLY A 89 14.30 -16.01 -17.57
CA GLY A 89 14.10 -15.44 -16.25
C GLY A 89 13.58 -14.00 -16.32
N VAL A 90 14.17 -13.18 -17.16
CA VAL A 90 13.73 -11.79 -17.38
C VAL A 90 12.33 -11.74 -17.99
N THR A 91 12.04 -12.57 -19.01
CA THR A 91 10.70 -12.64 -19.62
C THR A 91 9.65 -13.06 -18.60
N THR A 92 9.97 -14.04 -17.76
CA THR A 92 9.09 -14.50 -16.68
C THR A 92 8.86 -13.40 -15.63
N TRP A 93 9.91 -12.67 -15.26
CA TRP A 93 9.82 -11.53 -14.34
C TRP A 93 8.94 -10.43 -14.92
N LEU A 94 9.10 -10.05 -16.18
CA LEU A 94 8.27 -9.04 -16.85
C LEU A 94 6.77 -9.43 -16.85
N LYS A 95 6.45 -10.71 -17.09
CA LYS A 95 5.07 -11.21 -17.01
C LYS A 95 4.49 -11.04 -15.61
N LYS A 96 5.27 -11.34 -14.56
CA LYS A 96 4.85 -11.15 -13.15
C LYS A 96 4.62 -9.68 -12.82
N VAL A 97 5.50 -8.78 -13.24
CA VAL A 97 5.37 -7.33 -13.03
C VAL A 97 4.11 -6.79 -13.73
N LYS A 98 3.90 -7.16 -15.01
CA LYS A 98 2.68 -6.77 -15.76
C LYS A 98 1.40 -7.28 -15.09
N HIS A 99 1.39 -8.53 -14.64
CA HIS A 99 0.25 -9.11 -13.93
C HIS A 99 -0.05 -8.34 -12.64
N ARG A 100 0.98 -8.07 -11.82
CA ARG A 100 0.81 -7.31 -10.56
C ARG A 100 0.29 -5.90 -10.80
N LYS A 101 0.84 -5.19 -11.81
CA LYS A 101 0.36 -3.87 -12.23
C LYS A 101 -1.14 -3.92 -12.56
N ARG A 102 -1.55 -4.88 -13.39
CA ARG A 102 -2.95 -5.06 -13.77
C ARG A 102 -3.86 -5.28 -12.56
N THR A 103 -3.47 -6.18 -11.65
CA THR A 103 -4.24 -6.48 -10.43
C THR A 103 -4.38 -5.26 -9.52
N LYS A 104 -3.30 -4.47 -9.33
CA LYS A 104 -3.35 -3.22 -8.56
C LYS A 104 -4.29 -2.20 -9.21
N MET A 105 -4.21 -2.01 -10.52
CA MET A 105 -5.08 -1.10 -11.27
C MET A 105 -6.56 -1.49 -11.17
N GLU A 106 -6.88 -2.78 -11.26
CA GLU A 106 -8.24 -3.28 -11.09
C GLU A 106 -8.77 -3.03 -9.66
N SER A 107 -7.92 -3.21 -8.65
CA SER A 107 -8.25 -2.91 -7.25
C SER A 107 -8.55 -1.42 -7.04
N ILE A 108 -7.71 -0.52 -7.58
CA ILE A 108 -7.93 0.93 -7.48
C ILE A 108 -9.24 1.33 -8.18
N LYS A 109 -9.48 0.85 -9.40
CA LYS A 109 -10.74 1.10 -10.12
C LYS A 109 -11.96 0.64 -9.33
N PHE A 110 -11.87 -0.50 -8.65
CA PHE A 110 -12.95 -0.99 -7.79
C PHE A 110 -13.19 -0.07 -6.59
N LYS A 111 -12.12 0.39 -5.93
CA LYS A 111 -12.22 1.31 -4.79
C LYS A 111 -12.83 2.65 -5.22
N LEU A 112 -12.40 3.23 -6.34
CA LEU A 112 -12.95 4.47 -6.89
C LEU A 112 -14.45 4.33 -7.16
N ARG A 113 -14.89 3.25 -7.80
CA ARG A 113 -16.33 3.01 -8.02
C ARG A 113 -17.13 2.89 -6.72
N ARG A 114 -16.51 2.38 -5.65
CA ARG A 114 -17.16 2.35 -4.33
C ARG A 114 -17.28 3.75 -3.73
N LEU A 115 -16.26 4.58 -3.86
CA LEU A 115 -16.30 5.98 -3.42
C LEU A 115 -17.42 6.74 -4.17
N ASP A 116 -17.52 6.59 -5.49
CA ASP A 116 -18.59 7.23 -6.29
C ASP A 116 -19.99 6.84 -5.79
N LYS A 117 -20.20 5.56 -5.46
CA LYS A 117 -21.47 5.09 -4.90
C LYS A 117 -21.74 5.66 -3.51
N THR A 118 -20.70 5.77 -2.67
CA THR A 118 -20.84 6.31 -1.32
C THR A 118 -21.13 7.81 -1.37
N GLU A 119 -20.42 8.55 -2.22
CA GLU A 119 -20.64 9.97 -2.46
C GLU A 119 -22.08 10.23 -2.91
N LYS A 120 -22.54 9.49 -3.92
CA LYS A 120 -23.92 9.59 -4.39
C LYS A 120 -24.93 9.31 -3.28
N PHE A 121 -24.72 8.25 -2.48
CA PHE A 121 -25.61 7.93 -1.35
C PHE A 121 -25.66 9.05 -0.31
N ILE A 122 -24.49 9.62 0.07
CA ILE A 122 -24.42 10.73 1.02
C ILE A 122 -25.13 11.97 0.46
N THR A 123 -24.87 12.31 -0.80
CA THR A 123 -25.52 13.45 -1.46
C THR A 123 -27.03 13.27 -1.54
N ASP A 124 -27.53 12.08 -1.92
CA ASP A 124 -28.96 11.84 -2.10
C ASP A 124 -29.72 11.70 -0.77
N SER A 125 -29.06 11.27 0.30
CA SER A 125 -29.75 10.85 1.54
C SER A 125 -29.34 11.61 2.81
N ARG A 126 -28.27 12.40 2.78
CA ARG A 126 -27.65 12.99 3.97
C ARG A 126 -27.19 14.44 3.77
N GLN A 127 -27.69 15.13 2.75
CA GLN A 127 -27.25 16.49 2.42
C GLN A 127 -27.52 17.51 3.55
N ASP A 128 -28.56 17.28 4.35
CA ASP A 128 -28.92 18.13 5.49
C ASP A 128 -28.24 17.71 6.81
N ASP A 129 -27.37 16.68 6.80
CA ASP A 129 -26.68 16.22 8.00
C ASP A 129 -25.57 17.21 8.36
N PRO A 130 -25.42 17.60 9.64
CA PRO A 130 -24.35 18.51 10.09
C PRO A 130 -22.92 18.03 9.78
N LYS A 131 -22.75 16.74 9.50
CA LYS A 131 -21.45 16.13 9.12
C LYS A 131 -21.28 15.96 7.63
N TYR A 132 -22.17 16.48 6.81
CA TYR A 132 -22.11 16.30 5.35
C TYR A 132 -20.77 16.77 4.78
N ASP A 133 -20.34 17.97 5.12
CA ASP A 133 -19.11 18.57 4.62
C ASP A 133 -17.87 17.75 5.06
N GLU A 134 -17.84 17.27 6.32
CA GLU A 134 -16.76 16.42 6.84
C GLU A 134 -16.66 15.09 6.04
N TRP A 135 -17.79 14.45 5.76
CA TRP A 135 -17.80 13.22 4.97
C TRP A 135 -17.40 13.43 3.52
N MET A 136 -17.82 14.52 2.91
CA MET A 136 -17.47 14.86 1.54
C MET A 136 -15.98 15.18 1.40
N GLU A 137 -15.40 15.90 2.37
CA GLU A 137 -13.96 16.15 2.43
C GLU A 137 -13.16 14.85 2.60
N ASP A 138 -13.56 13.93 3.48
CA ASP A 138 -12.91 12.62 3.65
C ASP A 138 -12.97 11.79 2.35
N LEU A 139 -14.11 11.78 1.66
CA LEU A 139 -14.25 11.08 0.38
C LEU A 139 -13.35 11.69 -0.69
N SER A 140 -13.26 13.02 -0.77
CA SER A 140 -12.37 13.73 -1.70
C SER A 140 -10.91 13.37 -1.43
N ASN A 141 -10.47 13.44 -0.18
CA ASN A 141 -9.11 13.09 0.21
C ASN A 141 -8.75 11.64 -0.12
N ARG A 142 -9.69 10.71 0.07
CA ARG A 142 -9.50 9.29 -0.31
C ARG A 142 -9.43 9.10 -1.82
N ARG A 143 -10.21 9.85 -2.58
CA ARG A 143 -10.19 9.83 -4.05
C ARG A 143 -8.85 10.31 -4.56
N ASP A 144 -8.36 11.45 -4.09
CA ASP A 144 -7.09 12.03 -4.50
C ASP A 144 -5.91 11.08 -4.26
N ARG A 145 -5.88 10.40 -3.10
CA ARG A 145 -4.88 9.36 -2.80
C ARG A 145 -4.93 8.21 -3.79
N LEU A 146 -6.13 7.72 -4.16
CA LEU A 146 -6.27 6.62 -5.11
C LEU A 146 -5.88 7.02 -6.54
N GLU A 147 -6.19 8.26 -6.95
CA GLU A 147 -5.77 8.79 -8.25
C GLU A 147 -4.24 8.95 -8.29
N GLN A 148 -3.61 9.47 -7.24
CA GLN A 148 -2.15 9.53 -7.14
C GLN A 148 -1.50 8.14 -7.20
N GLU A 149 -2.06 7.13 -6.50
CA GLU A 149 -1.59 5.75 -6.58
C GLU A 149 -1.73 5.20 -8.00
N LYS A 150 -2.82 5.49 -8.69
CA LYS A 150 -3.08 5.11 -10.09
C LYS A 150 -2.04 5.72 -11.02
N ASP A 151 -1.79 7.01 -10.91
CA ASP A 151 -0.84 7.74 -11.76
C ASP A 151 0.59 7.27 -11.52
N GLY A 152 0.97 6.98 -10.28
CA GLY A 152 2.25 6.36 -9.95
C GLY A 152 2.44 4.98 -10.61
N ILE A 153 1.39 4.15 -10.67
CA ILE A 153 1.44 2.86 -11.35
C ILE A 153 1.58 3.03 -12.88
N ILE A 154 0.91 4.03 -13.46
CA ILE A 154 1.00 4.34 -14.90
C ILE A 154 2.43 4.78 -15.23
N ALA A 155 2.96 5.77 -14.52
CA ALA A 155 4.31 6.30 -14.73
C ALA A 155 5.40 5.23 -14.59
N ALA A 156 5.28 4.34 -13.59
CA ALA A 156 6.18 3.20 -13.44
C ALA A 156 6.06 2.19 -14.60
N GLY A 157 4.89 2.15 -15.27
CA GLY A 157 4.68 1.29 -16.43
C GLY A 157 5.32 1.82 -17.70
N GLU A 158 5.25 3.12 -17.91
CA GLU A 158 5.86 3.77 -19.07
C GLU A 158 7.38 3.59 -19.09
N LYS A 159 8.03 3.78 -17.93
CA LYS A 159 9.47 3.49 -17.80
C LYS A 159 9.84 2.04 -18.11
N ASN A 160 8.98 1.08 -17.78
CA ASN A 160 9.23 -0.33 -18.10
C ASN A 160 9.03 -0.65 -19.59
N GLU A 161 8.15 0.09 -20.28
CA GLU A 161 7.95 -0.02 -21.73
C GLU A 161 9.13 0.58 -22.49
N GLU A 162 9.66 1.73 -22.08
CA GLU A 162 10.89 2.31 -22.65
C GLU A 162 12.10 1.35 -22.53
N VAL A 163 12.25 0.69 -21.37
CA VAL A 163 13.31 -0.31 -21.17
C VAL A 163 13.09 -1.53 -22.07
N ALA A 164 11.84 -1.95 -22.29
CA ALA A 164 11.53 -3.07 -23.19
C ALA A 164 11.83 -2.72 -24.66
N GLU A 165 11.50 -1.49 -25.10
CA GLU A 165 11.81 -1.01 -26.45
C GLU A 165 13.33 -0.86 -26.70
N MET A 166 14.07 -0.31 -25.73
CA MET A 166 15.54 -0.25 -25.81
C MET A 166 16.15 -1.64 -25.98
N ARG A 167 15.56 -2.63 -25.34
CA ARG A 167 16.01 -4.00 -25.38
C ARG A 167 15.73 -4.68 -26.71
N GLU A 168 14.54 -4.51 -27.29
CA GLU A 168 14.23 -4.97 -28.65
C GLU A 168 15.19 -4.38 -29.67
N LYS A 169 15.57 -3.11 -29.54
CA LYS A 169 16.60 -2.49 -30.38
C LYS A 169 17.97 -3.14 -30.21
N MET A 170 18.39 -3.41 -28.96
CA MET A 170 19.67 -4.06 -28.69
C MET A 170 19.71 -5.51 -29.22
N GLU A 171 18.62 -6.26 -29.15
CA GLU A 171 18.51 -7.60 -29.70
C GLU A 171 18.55 -7.57 -31.24
N GLY A 172 17.88 -6.61 -31.86
CA GLY A 172 17.96 -6.40 -33.32
C GLY A 172 19.37 -6.05 -33.81
N ASP A 173 20.09 -5.21 -33.07
CA ASP A 173 21.48 -4.84 -33.41
C ASP A 173 22.45 -6.02 -33.21
N LYS A 174 22.22 -6.90 -32.24
CA LYS A 174 23.02 -8.11 -32.03
C LYS A 174 22.82 -9.12 -33.16
N ASP A 175 21.58 -9.33 -33.60
CA ASP A 175 21.24 -10.19 -34.73
C ASP A 175 21.89 -9.70 -36.06
N VAL A 176 22.07 -8.39 -36.21
CA VAL A 176 22.75 -7.79 -37.35
C VAL A 176 24.26 -8.01 -37.27
N LEU A 177 24.87 -7.90 -36.08
CA LEU A 177 26.29 -8.15 -35.86
C LEU A 177 26.68 -9.63 -36.02
N ASP A 178 25.79 -10.54 -35.62
CA ASP A 178 26.01 -11.99 -35.76
C ASP A 178 25.88 -12.49 -37.22
N ARG A 179 25.37 -11.65 -38.13
CA ARG A 179 25.26 -11.92 -39.59
C ARG A 179 26.37 -11.29 -40.46
N LEU A 180 27.22 -10.47 -39.84
CA LEU A 180 28.40 -9.85 -40.49
C LEU A 180 29.67 -10.64 -40.21
#